data_4a3f3627b2ee269ca0da0b14fbdc414e
#
_entry.id   4a3f3627b2ee269ca0da0b14fbdc414e
#
_cell.length_a   1.000
_cell.length_b   1.000
_cell.length_c   1.000
_cell.angle_alpha   90.00
_cell.angle_beta   90.00
_cell.angle_gamma   90.00
#
_symmetry.space_group_name_H-M   'P 1'
#
loop_
_entity.id
_entity.type
_entity.pdbx_description
1 polymer ?
#
loop_
_entity_poly.entity_id
_entity_poly.type
_entity_poly.pdbx_seq_one_letter_code
_entity_poly.pdbx_strand_id
1 'polypeptide(L)'
;TVSFANTEGNTDVVYLIRKPDGTARTLTWPSGFVWNGGSEPNLASGSDDFQVFKLTTRDNGATWYAALSSEDSPQKQLWVWGRSRYGQLGLNQAAVSNVAYSSPVQVPGTNWGSFTTNVSKGADNYAHNIKQDGTLWMWGRNNYGQLGLNSRTDYSSPVQVPGTTWSTLRIAAAKASAIKTDNTAWVWGSGTYSGELGLNDTINRSSPTQIPGTTWSNVNLGAAGLGLKTDGTLWSWGRNYQGVLGLNQPAPDDGWTTISSPTQIPGTTWNDIELGYRSSFATKTDGTLWAWGNNVSGDLGLNNRTEYSSPVQLPGSWSGSKLRATFYGNGAIKTDGTLWVWGFNTDGNLGLGDSIRRSSPVQIPGTTWKELAWNTYGGAITTKTDGTMWIWGGYNSQGQLGQNDRTQYSSPVQIPGTDWDTVSSFGYGTMAIKKVNPNP
;
A
#
# COMPACT_ATOMS: atom_id res chain seq x y z
N THR A 1 4.20 26.29 -24.76
CA THR A 1 4.17 27.74 -24.51
C THR A 1 2.71 28.14 -24.27
N VAL A 2 2.45 28.86 -23.19
CA VAL A 2 1.15 29.44 -22.87
C VAL A 2 1.20 30.90 -23.32
N SER A 3 0.22 31.31 -24.11
CA SER A 3 0.08 32.72 -24.53
C SER A 3 -1.31 33.24 -24.18
N PHE A 4 -1.39 34.47 -23.73
CA PHE A 4 -2.62 35.14 -23.37
C PHE A 4 -2.86 36.28 -24.36
N ALA A 5 -4.05 36.40 -24.85
CA ALA A 5 -4.45 37.49 -25.75
C ALA A 5 -5.66 38.23 -25.16
N ASN A 6 -5.60 39.60 -25.21
CA ASN A 6 -6.68 40.53 -24.92
C ASN A 6 -7.47 40.26 -23.62
N THR A 7 -6.88 40.64 -22.52
CA THR A 7 -7.60 40.73 -21.24
C THR A 7 -7.99 42.15 -20.97
N GLU A 8 -9.29 42.43 -20.79
CA GLU A 8 -9.79 43.73 -20.37
C GLU A 8 -10.06 43.74 -18.87
N GLY A 9 -9.41 44.64 -18.14
CA GLY A 9 -9.63 44.81 -16.70
C GLY A 9 -9.05 43.67 -15.82
N ASN A 10 -9.73 43.42 -14.71
CA ASN A 10 -9.41 42.28 -13.82
C ASN A 10 -9.98 41.01 -14.39
N THR A 11 -9.14 40.04 -14.70
CA THR A 11 -9.57 38.79 -15.31
C THR A 11 -8.96 37.60 -14.52
N ASP A 12 -9.82 36.65 -14.16
CA ASP A 12 -9.42 35.35 -13.63
C ASP A 12 -9.47 34.33 -14.77
N VAL A 13 -8.40 33.61 -14.99
CA VAL A 13 -8.32 32.52 -15.97
C VAL A 13 -7.87 31.25 -15.23
N VAL A 14 -8.58 30.14 -15.47
CA VAL A 14 -8.23 28.84 -14.90
C VAL A 14 -7.62 27.96 -15.98
N TYR A 15 -6.44 27.43 -15.72
CA TYR A 15 -5.75 26.50 -16.61
C TYR A 15 -5.66 25.12 -15.99
N LEU A 16 -6.16 24.14 -16.73
CA LEU A 16 -5.99 22.73 -16.40
C LEU A 16 -4.81 22.17 -17.20
N ILE A 17 -3.76 21.77 -16.51
CA ILE A 17 -2.59 21.16 -17.13
C ILE A 17 -2.59 19.67 -16.83
N ARG A 18 -2.82 18.87 -17.87
CA ARG A 18 -2.78 17.41 -17.78
C ARG A 18 -1.44 16.89 -18.29
N LYS A 19 -0.88 15.90 -17.59
CA LYS A 19 0.29 15.14 -18.00
C LYS A 19 -0.12 13.69 -18.31
N PRO A 20 -0.51 13.38 -19.56
CA PRO A 20 -1.19 12.13 -19.87
C PRO A 20 -0.26 10.90 -20.02
N ASP A 21 1.06 11.08 -20.08
CA ASP A 21 2.00 10.03 -20.51
C ASP A 21 3.18 9.76 -19.57
N GLY A 22 3.14 10.30 -18.36
CA GLY A 22 4.24 10.14 -17.39
C GLY A 22 5.57 10.80 -17.79
N THR A 23 5.65 11.45 -18.98
CA THR A 23 6.88 12.09 -19.45
C THR A 23 7.06 13.44 -18.79
N ALA A 24 8.25 13.74 -18.27
CA ALA A 24 8.57 15.06 -17.74
C ALA A 24 8.54 16.10 -18.87
N ARG A 25 7.63 17.07 -18.76
CA ARG A 25 7.50 18.18 -19.71
C ARG A 25 7.76 19.50 -18.99
N THR A 26 8.54 20.35 -19.59
CA THR A 26 8.77 21.71 -19.09
C THR A 26 7.66 22.61 -19.62
N LEU A 27 6.96 23.28 -18.72
CA LEU A 27 6.03 24.33 -19.07
C LEU A 27 6.77 25.66 -19.02
N THR A 28 6.71 26.41 -20.13
CA THR A 28 7.32 27.74 -20.18
C THR A 28 6.22 28.78 -20.05
N TRP A 29 6.27 29.55 -19.01
CA TRP A 29 5.36 30.65 -18.76
C TRP A 29 5.84 31.94 -19.41
N PRO A 30 4.95 32.84 -19.83
CA PRO A 30 5.32 34.17 -20.32
C PRO A 30 6.04 35.00 -19.22
N SER A 31 6.77 36.02 -19.62
CA SER A 31 7.30 37.01 -18.67
C SER A 31 6.20 37.76 -17.95
N GLY A 32 6.44 38.17 -16.71
CA GLY A 32 5.44 38.91 -15.92
C GLY A 32 4.62 38.03 -14.95
N PHE A 33 4.97 36.76 -14.77
CA PHE A 33 4.34 35.90 -13.78
C PHE A 33 4.88 36.13 -12.37
N VAL A 34 3.98 36.28 -11.40
CA VAL A 34 4.28 36.33 -9.99
C VAL A 34 3.61 35.13 -9.31
N TRP A 35 4.42 34.24 -8.75
CA TRP A 35 3.91 33.04 -8.07
C TRP A 35 3.56 33.34 -6.62
N ASN A 36 2.37 32.90 -6.22
CA ASN A 36 1.98 32.91 -4.81
C ASN A 36 2.81 31.84 -4.07
N GLY A 37 3.78 32.30 -3.27
CA GLY A 37 4.79 31.43 -2.62
C GLY A 37 6.22 31.66 -3.14
N GLY A 38 6.41 32.58 -4.11
CA GLY A 38 7.73 33.08 -4.53
C GLY A 38 8.47 32.24 -5.57
N SER A 39 8.01 31.03 -5.88
CA SER A 39 8.63 30.17 -6.90
C SER A 39 7.56 29.38 -7.69
N GLU A 40 7.92 29.03 -8.91
CA GLU A 40 7.10 28.16 -9.75
C GLU A 40 6.96 26.78 -9.08
N PRO A 41 5.73 26.24 -8.89
CA PRO A 41 5.54 24.91 -8.33
C PRO A 41 5.98 23.84 -9.33
N ASN A 42 6.52 22.73 -8.83
CA ASN A 42 6.86 21.58 -9.63
C ASN A 42 5.59 20.99 -10.28
N LEU A 43 5.67 20.64 -11.55
CA LEU A 43 4.59 19.92 -12.23
C LEU A 43 4.41 18.52 -11.64
N ALA A 44 3.15 18.11 -11.51
CA ALA A 44 2.81 16.77 -11.04
C ALA A 44 3.50 15.67 -11.87
N SER A 45 3.99 14.61 -11.21
CA SER A 45 4.78 13.55 -11.85
C SER A 45 3.96 12.32 -12.23
N GLY A 46 2.74 12.17 -11.73
CA GLY A 46 1.85 11.04 -12.02
C GLY A 46 1.22 11.10 -13.41
N SER A 47 1.01 9.95 -14.04
CA SER A 47 0.39 9.88 -15.39
C SER A 47 -1.04 10.38 -15.42
N ASP A 48 -1.77 10.25 -14.32
CA ASP A 48 -3.18 10.65 -14.17
C ASP A 48 -3.34 11.97 -13.39
N ASP A 49 -2.22 12.58 -12.98
CA ASP A 49 -2.25 13.83 -12.23
C ASP A 49 -2.43 15.02 -13.16
N PHE A 50 -3.30 15.92 -12.77
CA PHE A 50 -3.40 17.23 -13.38
C PHE A 50 -3.31 18.31 -12.31
N GLN A 51 -2.78 19.44 -12.68
CA GLN A 51 -2.68 20.62 -11.82
C GLN A 51 -3.54 21.72 -12.39
N VAL A 52 -4.30 22.38 -11.55
CA VAL A 52 -5.11 23.54 -11.90
C VAL A 52 -4.40 24.78 -11.39
N PHE A 53 -4.14 25.72 -12.27
CA PHE A 53 -3.58 27.02 -11.95
C PHE A 53 -4.65 28.06 -12.10
N LYS A 54 -4.90 28.84 -11.05
CA LYS A 54 -5.69 30.06 -11.13
C LYS A 54 -4.74 31.22 -11.42
N LEU A 55 -4.98 31.89 -12.53
CA LEU A 55 -4.23 33.04 -12.99
C LEU A 55 -5.11 34.26 -12.91
N THR A 56 -4.64 35.32 -12.27
CA THR A 56 -5.38 36.57 -12.12
C THR A 56 -4.50 37.73 -12.59
N THR A 57 -5.01 38.59 -13.45
CA THR A 57 -4.38 39.87 -13.78
C THR A 57 -5.25 41.03 -13.29
N ARG A 58 -4.61 42.11 -12.88
CA ARG A 58 -5.25 43.35 -12.42
C ARG A 58 -4.84 44.56 -13.23
N ASP A 59 -4.02 44.35 -14.23
CA ASP A 59 -3.39 45.40 -15.08
C ASP A 59 -3.42 45.02 -16.57
N ASN A 60 -4.55 44.48 -17.01
CA ASN A 60 -4.79 44.11 -18.42
C ASN A 60 -3.74 43.07 -18.96
N GLY A 61 -3.25 42.20 -18.11
CA GLY A 61 -2.31 41.16 -18.53
C GLY A 61 -0.84 41.57 -18.54
N ALA A 62 -0.48 42.74 -17.99
CA ALA A 62 0.92 43.13 -17.82
C ALA A 62 1.61 42.31 -16.72
N THR A 63 0.87 42.04 -15.64
CA THR A 63 1.32 41.17 -14.54
C THR A 63 0.28 40.09 -14.28
N TRP A 64 0.73 38.85 -14.16
CA TRP A 64 -0.10 37.71 -13.82
C TRP A 64 0.28 37.14 -12.46
N TYR A 65 -0.70 37.06 -11.57
CA TYR A 65 -0.57 36.37 -10.30
C TYR A 65 -1.03 34.95 -10.47
N ALA A 66 -0.12 34.01 -10.26
CA ALA A 66 -0.39 32.59 -10.40
C ALA A 66 -0.39 31.89 -9.04
N ALA A 67 -1.42 31.11 -8.80
CA ALA A 67 -1.52 30.23 -7.65
C ALA A 67 -1.91 28.82 -8.12
N LEU A 68 -1.31 27.80 -7.51
CA LEU A 68 -1.82 26.44 -7.65
C LEU A 68 -3.17 26.37 -6.92
N SER A 69 -4.24 26.09 -7.68
CA SER A 69 -5.55 25.90 -7.08
C SER A 69 -5.61 24.53 -6.42
N SER A 70 -5.61 24.49 -5.10
CA SER A 70 -5.82 23.26 -4.36
C SER A 70 -7.29 22.81 -4.36
N GLU A 71 -8.21 23.68 -4.79
CA GLU A 71 -9.64 23.40 -4.74
C GLU A 71 -10.14 22.49 -5.87
N ASP A 72 -9.39 22.40 -6.97
CA ASP A 72 -9.77 21.64 -8.18
C ASP A 72 -9.00 20.31 -8.33
N SER A 73 -8.10 19.97 -7.43
CA SER A 73 -7.56 18.61 -7.38
C SER A 73 -8.69 17.62 -7.06
N PRO A 74 -8.82 16.48 -7.78
CA PRO A 74 -9.81 15.49 -7.41
C PRO A 74 -9.69 15.16 -5.94
N GLN A 75 -10.74 15.48 -5.17
CA GLN A 75 -10.75 15.19 -3.76
C GLN A 75 -10.73 13.67 -3.57
N LYS A 76 -9.81 13.20 -2.78
CA LYS A 76 -9.73 11.77 -2.45
C LYS A 76 -10.50 11.51 -1.17
N GLN A 77 -11.52 10.67 -1.29
CA GLN A 77 -12.34 10.19 -0.19
C GLN A 77 -11.89 8.79 0.22
N LEU A 78 -11.80 8.58 1.52
CA LEU A 78 -11.54 7.25 2.10
C LEU A 78 -12.86 6.55 2.42
N TRP A 79 -13.01 5.34 1.90
CA TRP A 79 -14.15 4.46 2.12
C TRP A 79 -13.71 3.19 2.83
N VAL A 80 -14.54 2.71 3.76
CA VAL A 80 -14.24 1.54 4.59
C VAL A 80 -15.46 0.64 4.72
N TRP A 81 -15.25 -0.66 4.89
CA TRP A 81 -16.31 -1.64 5.21
C TRP A 81 -15.72 -2.89 5.87
N GLY A 82 -16.60 -3.80 6.32
CA GLY A 82 -16.24 -4.95 7.11
C GLY A 82 -16.46 -4.72 8.61
N ARG A 83 -15.74 -5.41 9.46
CA ARG A 83 -15.95 -5.42 10.91
C ARG A 83 -15.22 -4.27 11.63
N SER A 84 -15.88 -3.70 12.66
CA SER A 84 -15.31 -2.67 13.56
C SER A 84 -15.39 -3.11 15.03
N ARG A 85 -14.47 -3.97 15.47
CA ARG A 85 -14.40 -4.38 16.88
C ARG A 85 -13.63 -3.41 17.77
N TYR A 86 -12.64 -2.71 17.20
CA TYR A 86 -11.72 -1.82 17.91
C TYR A 86 -11.71 -0.40 17.32
N GLY A 87 -12.76 -0.04 16.59
CA GLY A 87 -12.84 1.25 15.92
C GLY A 87 -12.05 1.35 14.60
N GLN A 88 -11.56 0.24 14.06
CA GLN A 88 -10.73 0.22 12.86
C GLN A 88 -11.39 0.73 11.57
N LEU A 89 -12.71 0.96 11.57
CA LEU A 89 -13.40 1.64 10.48
C LEU A 89 -13.25 3.18 10.53
N GLY A 90 -12.78 3.73 11.66
CA GLY A 90 -12.54 5.19 11.76
C GLY A 90 -13.80 6.07 11.77
N LEU A 91 -14.95 5.49 12.08
CA LEU A 91 -16.27 6.15 12.00
C LEU A 91 -16.74 6.73 13.35
N ASN A 92 -15.82 6.92 14.30
CA ASN A 92 -16.10 7.40 15.65
C ASN A 92 -17.15 6.59 16.43
N GLN A 93 -17.18 5.29 16.17
CA GLN A 93 -18.08 4.37 16.86
C GLN A 93 -17.35 3.71 18.03
N ALA A 94 -18.00 3.67 19.19
CA ALA A 94 -17.43 3.03 20.37
C ALA A 94 -17.06 1.56 20.09
N ALA A 95 -15.92 1.12 20.60
CA ALA A 95 -15.35 -0.22 20.44
C ALA A 95 -16.17 -1.34 21.15
N VAL A 96 -17.46 -1.15 21.39
CA VAL A 96 -18.27 -1.98 22.29
C VAL A 96 -19.15 -3.04 21.59
N SER A 97 -19.16 -3.12 20.28
CA SER A 97 -20.00 -4.12 19.60
C SER A 97 -19.43 -4.52 18.25
N ASN A 98 -19.80 -5.73 17.81
CA ASN A 98 -19.48 -6.27 16.49
C ASN A 98 -20.19 -5.49 15.37
N VAL A 99 -19.96 -4.18 15.29
CA VAL A 99 -20.45 -3.37 14.17
C VAL A 99 -19.73 -3.85 12.92
N ALA A 100 -20.52 -4.16 11.90
CA ALA A 100 -20.01 -4.56 10.59
C ALA A 100 -20.83 -3.87 9.50
N TYR A 101 -20.14 -3.39 8.48
CA TYR A 101 -20.75 -2.81 7.28
C TYR A 101 -20.47 -3.73 6.10
N SER A 102 -21.51 -4.19 5.44
CA SER A 102 -21.42 -5.02 4.23
C SER A 102 -21.39 -4.19 2.94
N SER A 103 -21.37 -2.87 3.06
CA SER A 103 -21.25 -1.91 1.96
C SER A 103 -20.24 -0.82 2.32
N PRO A 104 -19.56 -0.18 1.35
CA PRO A 104 -18.65 0.92 1.60
C PRO A 104 -19.32 2.09 2.34
N VAL A 105 -18.64 2.62 3.38
CA VAL A 105 -19.02 3.81 4.16
C VAL A 105 -17.86 4.80 4.15
N GLN A 106 -18.13 6.08 3.96
CA GLN A 106 -17.11 7.10 3.90
C GLN A 106 -16.58 7.46 5.29
N VAL A 107 -15.25 7.50 5.44
CA VAL A 107 -14.58 8.06 6.61
C VAL A 107 -14.60 9.60 6.49
N PRO A 108 -14.99 10.33 7.55
CA PRO A 108 -15.00 11.78 7.52
C PRO A 108 -13.63 12.39 7.16
N GLY A 109 -13.65 13.49 6.41
CA GLY A 109 -12.47 14.22 5.96
C GLY A 109 -12.17 14.04 4.48
N THR A 110 -11.30 14.91 4.00
CA THR A 110 -10.86 14.99 2.61
C THR A 110 -9.33 14.93 2.52
N ASN A 111 -8.80 14.90 1.31
CA ASN A 111 -7.35 14.87 1.03
C ASN A 111 -6.65 13.62 1.54
N TRP A 112 -7.37 12.52 1.66
CA TRP A 112 -6.79 11.21 1.90
C TRP A 112 -5.84 10.84 0.76
N GLY A 113 -4.64 10.35 1.09
CA GLY A 113 -3.69 9.93 0.08
C GLY A 113 -4.04 8.58 -0.54
N SER A 114 -3.58 8.33 -1.75
CA SER A 114 -3.61 6.98 -2.33
C SER A 114 -2.80 6.02 -1.47
N PHE A 115 -3.22 4.76 -1.44
CA PHE A 115 -2.41 3.74 -0.79
C PHE A 115 -1.18 3.46 -1.66
N THR A 116 -0.02 3.89 -1.22
CA THR A 116 1.27 3.65 -1.90
C THR A 116 1.78 2.23 -1.68
N THR A 117 1.34 1.63 -0.57
CA THR A 117 1.68 0.26 -0.20
C THR A 117 0.48 -0.40 0.44
N ASN A 118 0.36 -1.71 0.28
CA ASN A 118 -0.71 -2.47 0.90
C ASN A 118 -0.27 -3.06 2.23
N VAL A 119 -1.28 -3.43 3.02
CA VAL A 119 -1.10 -4.15 4.26
C VAL A 119 -0.47 -5.50 3.96
N SER A 120 0.70 -5.75 4.52
CA SER A 120 1.20 -7.10 4.64
C SER A 120 0.55 -7.75 5.85
N LYS A 121 -0.09 -8.87 5.60
CA LYS A 121 -0.43 -9.91 6.53
C LYS A 121 -0.83 -9.51 7.96
N GLY A 122 -2.07 -9.77 8.28
CA GLY A 122 -2.54 -9.85 9.66
C GLY A 122 -2.52 -8.52 10.40
N ALA A 123 -2.74 -7.41 9.71
CA ALA A 123 -3.01 -6.14 10.37
C ALA A 123 -4.31 -6.31 11.18
N ASP A 124 -4.17 -6.76 12.41
CA ASP A 124 -5.26 -7.04 13.30
C ASP A 124 -5.92 -5.75 13.73
N ASN A 125 -7.03 -5.43 13.06
CA ASN A 125 -8.02 -4.48 13.56
C ASN A 125 -7.49 -3.04 13.77
N TYR A 126 -6.56 -2.58 12.96
CA TYR A 126 -6.17 -1.18 12.89
C TYR A 126 -5.95 -0.76 11.43
N ALA A 127 -6.10 0.51 11.16
CA ALA A 127 -6.13 1.09 9.83
C ALA A 127 -5.26 2.35 9.75
N HIS A 128 -4.99 2.81 8.54
CA HIS A 128 -4.06 3.91 8.30
C HIS A 128 -4.35 4.64 6.99
N ASN A 129 -3.80 5.84 6.89
CA ASN A 129 -3.60 6.53 5.61
C ASN A 129 -2.51 7.60 5.77
N ILE A 130 -1.73 7.83 4.72
CA ILE A 130 -0.89 9.01 4.59
C ILE A 130 -1.67 10.00 3.74
N LYS A 131 -1.93 11.20 4.27
CA LYS A 131 -2.60 12.27 3.53
C LYS A 131 -1.67 12.87 2.47
N GLN A 132 -2.23 13.63 1.54
CA GLN A 132 -1.49 14.27 0.46
C GLN A 132 -0.43 15.28 0.96
N ASP A 133 -0.59 15.79 2.17
CA ASP A 133 0.36 16.69 2.86
C ASP A 133 1.52 15.97 3.57
N GLY A 134 1.62 14.65 3.42
CA GLY A 134 2.65 13.83 4.06
C GLY A 134 2.40 13.53 5.54
N THR A 135 1.22 13.84 6.09
CA THR A 135 0.85 13.47 7.45
C THR A 135 0.33 12.03 7.49
N LEU A 136 0.78 11.27 8.48
CA LEU A 136 0.36 9.89 8.72
C LEU A 136 -0.76 9.86 9.76
N TRP A 137 -1.84 9.15 9.46
CA TRP A 137 -3.00 8.97 10.33
C TRP A 137 -3.24 7.49 10.57
N MET A 138 -3.47 7.12 11.84
CA MET A 138 -3.71 5.75 12.26
C MET A 138 -4.85 5.66 13.25
N TRP A 139 -5.58 4.52 13.26
CA TRP A 139 -6.71 4.29 14.16
C TRP A 139 -7.01 2.79 14.29
N GLY A 140 -7.85 2.42 15.25
CA GLY A 140 -8.19 1.04 15.59
C GLY A 140 -7.46 0.56 16.84
N ARG A 141 -7.15 -0.73 16.87
CA ARG A 141 -6.49 -1.42 18.00
C ARG A 141 -5.06 -0.92 18.24
N ASN A 142 -4.70 -0.76 19.55
CA ASN A 142 -3.40 -0.20 19.92
C ASN A 142 -2.72 -0.85 21.13
N ASN A 143 -3.08 -2.05 21.52
CA ASN A 143 -2.59 -2.71 22.75
C ASN A 143 -1.07 -2.98 22.78
N TYR A 144 -0.38 -2.93 21.63
CA TYR A 144 1.09 -3.03 21.52
C TYR A 144 1.76 -1.71 21.14
N GLY A 145 1.00 -0.60 21.03
CA GLY A 145 1.50 0.68 20.54
C GLY A 145 1.60 0.77 19.01
N GLN A 146 0.92 -0.13 18.28
CA GLN A 146 0.99 -0.23 16.82
C GLN A 146 0.46 0.99 16.07
N LEU A 147 -0.22 1.93 16.73
CA LEU A 147 -0.62 3.19 16.12
C LEU A 147 0.48 4.26 16.17
N GLY A 148 1.58 4.05 16.92
CA GLY A 148 2.69 4.99 16.97
C GLY A 148 2.40 6.31 17.70
N LEU A 149 1.41 6.34 18.59
CA LEU A 149 0.88 7.55 19.24
C LEU A 149 1.43 7.79 20.66
N ASN A 150 2.54 7.15 21.02
CA ASN A 150 3.09 7.12 22.38
C ASN A 150 2.06 6.69 23.43
N SER A 151 1.13 5.85 23.05
CA SER A 151 0.06 5.31 23.89
C SER A 151 -0.26 3.88 23.50
N ARG A 152 -1.09 3.19 24.30
CA ARG A 152 -1.66 1.87 23.99
C ARG A 152 -3.19 1.90 23.97
N THR A 153 -3.77 3.09 23.89
CA THR A 153 -5.22 3.29 23.79
C THR A 153 -5.71 3.04 22.38
N ASP A 154 -6.82 2.32 22.22
CA ASP A 154 -7.52 2.13 20.95
C ASP A 154 -8.22 3.43 20.53
N TYR A 155 -8.24 3.74 19.25
CA TYR A 155 -8.89 4.93 18.70
C TYR A 155 -9.90 4.56 17.63
N SER A 156 -11.13 5.06 17.76
CA SER A 156 -12.22 4.81 16.79
C SER A 156 -12.34 5.87 15.70
N SER A 157 -11.47 6.87 15.73
CA SER A 157 -11.33 7.92 14.71
C SER A 157 -9.87 8.04 14.30
N PRO A 158 -9.57 8.49 13.08
CA PRO A 158 -8.20 8.78 12.66
C PRO A 158 -7.50 9.75 13.60
N VAL A 159 -6.28 9.40 14.05
CA VAL A 159 -5.40 10.23 14.87
C VAL A 159 -4.06 10.38 14.16
N GLN A 160 -3.51 11.59 14.14
CA GLN A 160 -2.24 11.86 13.48
C GLN A 160 -1.05 11.30 14.28
N VAL A 161 -0.20 10.54 13.63
CA VAL A 161 1.11 10.13 14.15
C VAL A 161 2.05 11.34 14.10
N PRO A 162 2.81 11.64 15.17
CA PRO A 162 3.74 12.78 15.16
C PRO A 162 4.71 12.79 13.99
N GLY A 163 4.91 13.95 13.41
CA GLY A 163 5.80 14.19 12.27
C GLY A 163 5.06 14.29 10.94
N THR A 164 5.79 14.83 9.99
CA THR A 164 5.40 15.01 8.59
C THR A 164 6.46 14.33 7.71
N THR A 165 6.35 14.43 6.41
CA THR A 165 7.29 13.80 5.46
C THR A 165 7.22 12.27 5.39
N TRP A 166 6.12 11.67 5.86
CA TRP A 166 5.89 10.25 5.67
C TRP A 166 5.60 9.97 4.19
N SER A 167 6.37 9.07 3.59
CA SER A 167 6.28 8.72 2.16
C SER A 167 5.56 7.39 1.95
N THR A 168 5.96 6.37 2.70
CA THR A 168 5.34 5.04 2.61
C THR A 168 5.04 4.50 3.99
N LEU A 169 4.02 3.63 4.08
CA LEU A 169 3.69 2.91 5.30
C LEU A 169 3.31 1.48 4.95
N ARG A 170 3.81 0.53 5.71
CA ARG A 170 3.34 -0.86 5.71
C ARG A 170 2.90 -1.26 7.10
N ILE A 171 1.79 -1.96 7.19
CA ILE A 171 1.27 -2.48 8.45
C ILE A 171 1.19 -4.01 8.39
N ALA A 172 1.51 -4.65 9.51
CA ALA A 172 1.43 -6.10 9.68
C ALA A 172 1.10 -6.41 11.14
N ALA A 173 0.63 -7.59 11.46
CA ALA A 173 0.23 -8.06 12.79
C ALA A 173 0.79 -7.23 13.95
N ALA A 174 0.04 -6.27 14.46
CA ALA A 174 0.38 -5.38 15.58
C ALA A 174 1.70 -4.59 15.45
N LYS A 175 2.21 -4.35 14.24
CA LYS A 175 3.43 -3.55 13.99
C LYS A 175 3.33 -2.79 12.68
N ALA A 176 4.07 -1.69 12.58
CA ALA A 176 4.13 -0.85 11.41
C ALA A 176 5.57 -0.45 11.06
N SER A 177 5.80 -0.22 9.80
CA SER A 177 7.04 0.36 9.27
C SER A 177 6.71 1.48 8.28
N ALA A 178 7.47 2.55 8.31
CA ALA A 178 7.30 3.69 7.43
C ALA A 178 8.65 4.22 6.94
N ILE A 179 8.67 4.74 5.73
CA ILE A 179 9.80 5.47 5.17
C ILE A 179 9.42 6.95 5.08
N LYS A 180 10.34 7.81 5.45
CA LYS A 180 10.23 9.25 5.22
C LYS A 180 10.87 9.67 3.89
N THR A 181 10.59 10.87 3.44
CA THR A 181 11.15 11.43 2.20
C THR A 181 12.68 11.57 2.22
N ASP A 182 13.32 11.50 3.40
CA ASP A 182 14.77 11.48 3.59
C ASP A 182 15.38 10.06 3.56
N ASN A 183 14.59 9.03 3.18
CA ASN A 183 14.97 7.63 3.16
C ASN A 183 15.35 7.03 4.53
N THR A 184 14.88 7.63 5.62
CA THR A 184 14.94 7.00 6.94
C THR A 184 13.78 6.04 7.13
N ALA A 185 14.06 4.85 7.72
CA ALA A 185 13.05 3.86 8.05
C ALA A 185 12.69 3.92 9.53
N TRP A 186 11.40 3.88 9.82
CA TRP A 186 10.84 3.95 11.17
C TRP A 186 9.92 2.76 11.42
N VAL A 187 10.01 2.18 12.61
CA VAL A 187 9.23 1.00 13.01
C VAL A 187 8.63 1.19 14.39
N TRP A 188 7.47 0.59 14.63
CA TRP A 188 6.79 0.61 15.94
C TRP A 188 5.79 -0.55 16.07
N GLY A 189 5.20 -0.69 17.27
CA GLY A 189 4.30 -1.76 17.63
C GLY A 189 5.00 -2.90 18.36
N SER A 190 4.58 -4.13 18.13
CA SER A 190 5.08 -5.33 18.79
C SER A 190 6.49 -5.71 18.31
N GLY A 191 7.43 -5.87 19.26
CA GLY A 191 8.77 -6.40 19.04
C GLY A 191 9.10 -7.63 19.89
N THR A 192 8.11 -8.18 20.63
CA THR A 192 8.30 -9.04 21.81
C THR A 192 8.76 -10.47 21.52
N TYR A 193 8.65 -10.98 20.30
CA TYR A 193 8.89 -12.41 20.10
C TYR A 193 10.28 -12.73 19.53
N SER A 194 10.77 -11.95 18.59
CA SER A 194 11.97 -12.35 17.82
C SER A 194 12.76 -11.17 17.27
N GLY A 195 12.64 -9.98 17.88
CA GLY A 195 13.31 -8.78 17.38
C GLY A 195 12.81 -8.32 15.99
N GLU A 196 11.52 -8.53 15.70
CA GLU A 196 10.92 -8.28 14.40
C GLU A 196 10.95 -6.81 13.98
N LEU A 197 11.18 -5.89 14.93
CA LEU A 197 11.39 -4.47 14.63
C LEU A 197 12.80 -4.15 14.08
N GLY A 198 13.76 -5.07 14.16
CA GLY A 198 15.11 -4.87 13.65
C GLY A 198 15.95 -3.86 14.46
N LEU A 199 15.61 -3.66 15.72
CA LEU A 199 16.24 -2.67 16.62
C LEU A 199 17.27 -3.30 17.59
N ASN A 200 17.69 -4.54 17.33
CA ASN A 200 18.60 -5.33 18.17
C ASN A 200 18.07 -5.61 19.58
N ASP A 201 16.76 -5.57 19.74
CA ASP A 201 16.07 -5.92 20.99
C ASP A 201 14.70 -6.56 20.70
N THR A 202 13.95 -6.91 21.75
CA THR A 202 12.61 -7.48 21.69
C THR A 202 11.57 -6.61 22.39
N ILE A 203 11.76 -5.29 22.38
CA ILE A 203 10.93 -4.34 23.10
C ILE A 203 9.84 -3.77 22.20
N ASN A 204 8.60 -3.69 22.68
CA ASN A 204 7.52 -3.00 22.02
C ASN A 204 7.78 -1.49 21.95
N ARG A 205 7.44 -0.86 20.83
CA ARG A 205 7.56 0.57 20.63
C ARG A 205 6.17 1.18 20.44
N SER A 206 5.77 2.10 21.30
CA SER A 206 4.52 2.86 21.15
C SER A 206 4.68 4.15 20.35
N SER A 207 5.91 4.46 19.96
CA SER A 207 6.26 5.60 19.09
C SER A 207 7.15 5.13 17.96
N PRO A 208 7.12 5.77 16.79
CA PRO A 208 8.07 5.50 15.71
C PRO A 208 9.52 5.57 16.22
N THR A 209 10.28 4.51 15.96
CA THR A 209 11.71 4.39 16.30
C THR A 209 12.49 4.08 15.03
N GLN A 210 13.56 4.81 14.79
CA GLN A 210 14.33 4.68 13.55
C GLN A 210 15.17 3.39 13.54
N ILE A 211 15.12 2.63 12.44
CA ILE A 211 16.12 1.60 12.15
C ILE A 211 17.42 2.30 11.73
N PRO A 212 18.60 1.86 12.20
CA PRO A 212 19.87 2.47 11.82
C PRO A 212 20.09 2.55 10.30
N GLY A 213 20.56 3.70 9.82
CA GLY A 213 20.81 3.98 8.40
C GLY A 213 19.81 4.94 7.76
N THR A 214 20.18 5.53 6.63
CA THR A 214 19.44 6.62 5.96
C THR A 214 19.18 6.34 4.48
N THR A 215 19.35 5.10 4.03
CA THR A 215 19.21 4.72 2.60
C THR A 215 18.13 3.67 2.39
N TRP A 216 17.15 3.61 3.27
CA TRP A 216 16.05 2.67 3.14
C TRP A 216 15.03 3.15 2.09
N SER A 217 14.71 2.30 1.11
CA SER A 217 13.65 2.56 0.13
C SER A 217 12.34 1.84 0.48
N ASN A 218 12.42 0.69 1.16
CA ASN A 218 11.25 -0.09 1.55
C ASN A 218 11.57 -0.94 2.79
N VAL A 219 10.61 -1.07 3.70
CA VAL A 219 10.68 -1.99 4.85
C VAL A 219 9.33 -2.67 5.03
N ASN A 220 9.33 -3.99 5.06
CA ASN A 220 8.15 -4.83 5.26
C ASN A 220 8.33 -5.69 6.50
N LEU A 221 7.35 -5.68 7.42
CA LEU A 221 7.38 -6.40 8.67
C LEU A 221 6.34 -7.53 8.71
N GLY A 222 6.67 -8.57 9.44
CA GLY A 222 5.81 -9.70 9.73
C GLY A 222 6.36 -10.47 10.94
N ALA A 223 6.42 -11.79 10.90
CA ALA A 223 7.25 -12.58 11.81
C ALA A 223 8.75 -12.42 11.47
N ALA A 224 9.05 -12.20 10.20
CA ALA A 224 10.33 -11.69 9.70
C ALA A 224 10.20 -10.22 9.32
N GLY A 225 11.33 -9.54 9.11
CA GLY A 225 11.44 -8.24 8.47
C GLY A 225 12.24 -8.37 7.18
N LEU A 226 11.83 -7.64 6.15
CA LEU A 226 12.62 -7.40 4.93
C LEU A 226 12.83 -5.91 4.77
N GLY A 227 14.04 -5.52 4.41
CA GLY A 227 14.39 -4.13 4.11
C GLY A 227 15.19 -4.03 2.83
N LEU A 228 14.81 -3.09 1.98
CA LEU A 228 15.49 -2.77 0.74
C LEU A 228 16.13 -1.38 0.88
N LYS A 229 17.37 -1.24 0.47
CA LYS A 229 18.06 0.05 0.41
C LYS A 229 18.09 0.60 -1.02
N THR A 230 18.32 1.89 -1.15
CA THR A 230 18.39 2.60 -2.43
C THR A 230 19.58 2.15 -3.31
N ASP A 231 20.59 1.49 -2.72
CA ASP A 231 21.71 0.89 -3.43
C ASP A 231 21.41 -0.53 -3.97
N GLY A 232 20.15 -1.00 -3.83
CA GLY A 232 19.74 -2.32 -4.27
C GLY A 232 20.15 -3.46 -3.35
N THR A 233 20.66 -3.19 -2.13
CA THR A 233 20.94 -4.23 -1.14
C THR A 233 19.68 -4.63 -0.38
N LEU A 234 19.52 -5.96 -0.16
CA LEU A 234 18.38 -6.56 0.53
C LEU A 234 18.82 -7.07 1.89
N TRP A 235 18.02 -6.80 2.92
CA TRP A 235 18.29 -7.11 4.32
C TRP A 235 17.10 -7.85 4.94
N SER A 236 17.37 -8.81 5.86
CA SER A 236 16.34 -9.53 6.58
C SER A 236 16.68 -9.67 8.06
N TRP A 237 15.65 -9.80 8.90
CA TRP A 237 15.74 -9.98 10.35
C TRP A 237 14.46 -10.60 10.92
N GLY A 238 14.41 -10.82 12.23
CA GLY A 238 13.28 -11.43 12.92
C GLY A 238 13.38 -12.95 12.98
N ARG A 239 12.24 -13.61 12.92
CA ARG A 239 12.13 -15.07 13.04
C ARG A 239 12.45 -15.77 11.73
N ASN A 240 13.38 -16.72 11.77
CA ASN A 240 13.66 -17.60 10.62
C ASN A 240 12.83 -18.88 10.69
N TYR A 241 11.55 -18.78 10.36
CA TYR A 241 10.68 -19.94 10.25
C TYR A 241 10.69 -20.45 8.80
N GLN A 242 11.07 -21.71 8.61
CA GLN A 242 11.12 -22.35 7.29
C GLN A 242 11.97 -21.58 6.24
N GLY A 243 13.05 -20.94 6.70
CA GLY A 243 13.99 -20.26 5.81
C GLY A 243 13.53 -18.88 5.29
N VAL A 244 12.48 -18.29 5.87
CA VAL A 244 11.89 -17.01 5.39
C VAL A 244 12.86 -15.84 5.38
N LEU A 245 13.98 -15.90 6.13
CA LEU A 245 15.02 -14.86 6.09
C LEU A 245 15.90 -14.90 4.84
N GLY A 246 15.94 -16.01 4.10
CA GLY A 246 16.71 -16.10 2.84
C GLY A 246 18.24 -16.11 3.02
N LEU A 247 18.73 -16.42 4.23
CA LEU A 247 20.15 -16.34 4.59
C LEU A 247 20.88 -17.69 4.45
N ASN A 248 20.33 -18.63 3.70
CA ASN A 248 20.85 -20.01 3.54
C ASN A 248 20.97 -20.75 4.88
N GLN A 249 20.13 -20.42 5.83
CA GLN A 249 20.05 -21.09 7.11
C GLN A 249 18.71 -21.80 7.19
N PRO A 250 18.66 -23.15 7.15
CA PRO A 250 17.42 -23.86 7.40
C PRO A 250 16.95 -23.60 8.82
N ALA A 251 15.63 -23.61 9.04
CA ALA A 251 15.11 -23.62 10.39
C ALA A 251 15.57 -24.91 11.09
N PRO A 252 16.01 -24.86 12.36
CA PRO A 252 16.28 -26.07 13.12
C PRO A 252 15.02 -26.95 13.20
N ASP A 253 15.18 -28.27 13.28
CA ASP A 253 14.06 -29.23 13.33
C ASP A 253 13.13 -29.01 14.54
N ASP A 254 13.63 -28.42 15.62
CA ASP A 254 12.94 -28.20 16.89
C ASP A 254 12.48 -26.74 17.12
N GLY A 255 12.61 -25.85 16.12
CA GLY A 255 12.25 -24.46 16.36
C GLY A 255 12.56 -23.48 15.23
N TRP A 256 13.00 -22.31 15.63
CA TRP A 256 13.37 -21.21 14.75
C TRP A 256 14.58 -20.46 15.31
N THR A 257 15.45 -20.02 14.44
CA THR A 257 16.49 -19.03 14.78
C THR A 257 15.89 -17.61 14.69
N THR A 258 16.46 -16.69 15.45
CA THR A 258 16.05 -15.28 15.45
C THR A 258 17.26 -14.38 15.21
N ILE A 259 17.06 -13.36 14.39
CA ILE A 259 18.04 -12.30 14.12
C ILE A 259 17.38 -10.96 14.42
N SER A 260 17.82 -10.26 15.46
CA SER A 260 17.17 -9.02 15.94
C SER A 260 17.64 -7.75 15.22
N SER A 261 18.65 -7.87 14.35
CA SER A 261 19.21 -6.76 13.56
C SER A 261 19.19 -7.09 12.08
N PRO A 262 19.07 -6.10 11.18
CA PRO A 262 19.18 -6.31 9.75
C PRO A 262 20.48 -7.04 9.35
N THR A 263 20.35 -8.16 8.63
CA THR A 263 21.44 -8.97 8.04
C THR A 263 21.25 -9.01 6.54
N GLN A 264 22.32 -8.78 5.78
CA GLN A 264 22.22 -8.67 4.31
C GLN A 264 22.01 -10.04 3.65
N ILE A 265 21.02 -10.12 2.75
CA ILE A 265 20.88 -11.20 1.76
C ILE A 265 21.82 -10.90 0.60
N PRO A 266 22.59 -11.90 0.08
CA PRO A 266 23.52 -11.66 -1.01
C PRO A 266 22.91 -11.03 -2.27
N GLY A 267 23.64 -10.12 -2.90
CA GLY A 267 23.25 -9.41 -4.12
C GLY A 267 22.93 -7.93 -3.91
N THR A 268 23.01 -7.15 -5.00
CA THR A 268 22.89 -5.68 -4.99
C THR A 268 21.97 -5.13 -6.08
N THR A 269 21.18 -5.98 -6.72
CA THR A 269 20.28 -5.59 -7.83
C THR A 269 18.81 -5.76 -7.44
N TRP A 270 18.51 -5.83 -6.14
CA TRP A 270 17.16 -5.96 -5.65
C TRP A 270 16.39 -4.64 -5.85
N ASN A 271 15.12 -4.73 -6.27
CA ASN A 271 14.33 -3.57 -6.70
C ASN A 271 13.04 -3.38 -5.90
N ASP A 272 12.31 -4.44 -5.57
CA ASP A 272 11.11 -4.38 -4.74
C ASP A 272 11.00 -5.63 -3.87
N ILE A 273 10.25 -5.54 -2.77
CA ILE A 273 10.11 -6.59 -1.76
C ILE A 273 8.66 -6.79 -1.35
N GLU A 274 8.30 -8.03 -1.10
CA GLU A 274 7.02 -8.38 -0.48
C GLU A 274 7.20 -9.54 0.49
N LEU A 275 6.52 -9.45 1.64
CA LEU A 275 6.58 -10.46 2.69
C LEU A 275 5.20 -11.10 2.86
N GLY A 276 5.10 -12.39 2.60
CA GLY A 276 3.95 -13.21 2.93
C GLY A 276 3.97 -13.69 4.39
N TYR A 277 3.15 -14.68 4.73
CA TYR A 277 3.09 -15.21 6.12
C TYR A 277 4.39 -15.85 6.56
N ARG A 278 4.95 -16.68 5.73
CA ARG A 278 6.20 -17.44 5.95
C ARG A 278 6.99 -17.55 4.65
N SER A 279 6.64 -16.74 3.68
CA SER A 279 7.29 -16.67 2.37
C SER A 279 7.74 -15.25 2.12
N SER A 280 8.84 -15.10 1.44
CA SER A 280 9.44 -13.82 1.07
C SER A 280 9.62 -13.76 -0.42
N PHE A 281 9.44 -12.57 -0.97
CA PHE A 281 9.58 -12.31 -2.39
C PHE A 281 10.38 -11.04 -2.62
N ALA A 282 11.16 -11.02 -3.69
CA ALA A 282 11.82 -9.81 -4.16
C ALA A 282 11.99 -9.83 -5.68
N THR A 283 11.86 -8.68 -6.32
CA THR A 283 12.22 -8.49 -7.72
C THR A 283 13.64 -7.94 -7.83
N LYS A 284 14.28 -8.18 -8.98
CA LYS A 284 15.53 -7.53 -9.36
C LYS A 284 15.31 -6.51 -10.48
N THR A 285 16.28 -5.64 -10.67
CA THR A 285 16.27 -4.62 -11.73
C THR A 285 16.23 -5.20 -13.14
N ASP A 286 16.65 -6.47 -13.31
CA ASP A 286 16.55 -7.22 -14.58
C ASP A 286 15.13 -7.77 -14.85
N GLY A 287 14.18 -7.52 -13.96
CA GLY A 287 12.79 -7.97 -14.09
C GLY A 287 12.54 -9.40 -13.63
N THR A 288 13.49 -10.04 -12.98
CA THR A 288 13.30 -11.37 -12.40
C THR A 288 12.61 -11.29 -11.04
N LEU A 289 11.76 -12.27 -10.72
CA LEU A 289 11.11 -12.45 -9.42
C LEU A 289 11.74 -13.63 -8.70
N TRP A 290 12.03 -13.46 -7.42
CA TRP A 290 12.64 -14.44 -6.54
C TRP A 290 11.75 -14.70 -5.33
N ALA A 291 11.67 -15.96 -4.90
CA ALA A 291 10.88 -16.40 -3.76
C ALA A 291 11.66 -17.35 -2.86
N TRP A 292 11.36 -17.33 -1.56
CA TRP A 292 11.94 -18.24 -0.58
C TRP A 292 11.05 -18.34 0.68
N GLY A 293 11.35 -19.31 1.55
CA GLY A 293 10.59 -19.61 2.75
C GLY A 293 9.65 -20.80 2.58
N ASN A 294 8.51 -20.77 3.26
CA ASN A 294 7.51 -21.84 3.24
C ASN A 294 6.88 -22.03 1.85
N ASN A 295 6.68 -23.30 1.47
CA ASN A 295 6.07 -23.67 0.20
C ASN A 295 5.08 -24.85 0.28
N VAL A 296 4.58 -25.17 1.45
CA VAL A 296 3.70 -26.33 1.69
C VAL A 296 2.43 -26.30 0.82
N SER A 297 1.90 -25.10 0.53
CA SER A 297 0.72 -24.91 -0.33
C SER A 297 1.07 -24.53 -1.77
N GLY A 298 2.34 -24.53 -2.16
CA GLY A 298 2.80 -23.98 -3.44
C GLY A 298 2.95 -22.47 -3.41
N ASP A 299 3.12 -21.88 -2.23
CA ASP A 299 3.09 -20.43 -1.99
C ASP A 299 4.23 -19.68 -2.71
N LEU A 300 5.32 -20.35 -3.04
CA LEU A 300 6.43 -19.76 -3.79
C LEU A 300 6.21 -19.66 -5.31
N GLY A 301 5.19 -20.34 -5.86
CA GLY A 301 4.90 -20.30 -7.29
C GLY A 301 5.89 -21.08 -8.18
N LEU A 302 6.72 -21.97 -7.60
CA LEU A 302 7.85 -22.63 -8.25
C LEU A 302 7.50 -23.99 -8.92
N ASN A 303 6.19 -24.26 -9.10
CA ASN A 303 5.68 -25.54 -9.60
C ASN A 303 6.07 -26.76 -8.74
N ASN A 304 6.37 -26.53 -7.49
CA ASN A 304 6.67 -27.56 -6.49
C ASN A 304 6.18 -27.13 -5.11
N ARG A 305 6.47 -27.91 -4.06
CA ARG A 305 6.15 -27.62 -2.67
C ARG A 305 7.39 -27.69 -1.75
N THR A 306 8.58 -27.56 -2.33
CA THR A 306 9.85 -27.54 -1.60
C THR A 306 10.04 -26.18 -0.93
N GLU A 307 10.40 -26.18 0.34
CA GLU A 307 10.79 -24.96 1.09
C GLU A 307 12.23 -24.58 0.72
N TYR A 308 12.50 -23.28 0.66
CA TYR A 308 13.82 -22.76 0.31
C TYR A 308 14.30 -21.75 1.34
N SER A 309 15.49 -21.94 1.88
CA SER A 309 16.15 -21.00 2.81
C SER A 309 17.01 -19.94 2.11
N SER A 310 17.04 -19.94 0.79
CA SER A 310 17.71 -18.96 -0.07
C SER A 310 16.78 -18.54 -1.20
N PRO A 311 16.92 -17.35 -1.76
CA PRO A 311 16.15 -16.91 -2.92
C PRO A 311 16.27 -17.85 -4.10
N VAL A 312 15.13 -18.27 -4.67
CA VAL A 312 15.02 -19.07 -5.91
C VAL A 312 14.18 -18.30 -6.93
N GLN A 313 14.62 -18.25 -8.15
CA GLN A 313 13.96 -17.49 -9.21
C GLN A 313 12.65 -18.17 -9.68
N LEU A 314 11.56 -17.40 -9.76
CA LEU A 314 10.34 -17.81 -10.43
C LEU A 314 10.50 -17.68 -11.95
N PRO A 315 10.02 -18.68 -12.72
CA PRO A 315 9.99 -18.57 -14.19
C PRO A 315 9.15 -17.38 -14.67
N GLY A 316 9.55 -16.78 -15.77
CA GLY A 316 8.83 -15.71 -16.46
C GLY A 316 9.41 -14.31 -16.22
N SER A 317 8.85 -13.32 -16.92
CA SER A 317 9.18 -11.90 -16.78
C SER A 317 8.20 -11.24 -15.80
N TRP A 318 8.75 -10.54 -14.80
CA TRP A 318 8.01 -9.89 -13.72
C TRP A 318 8.43 -8.43 -13.54
N SER A 319 9.07 -7.84 -14.55
CA SER A 319 9.53 -6.44 -14.52
C SER A 319 8.37 -5.49 -14.20
N GLY A 320 8.59 -4.59 -13.25
CA GLY A 320 7.60 -3.60 -12.84
C GLY A 320 6.30 -4.17 -12.25
N SER A 321 6.25 -5.47 -11.93
CA SER A 321 5.05 -6.11 -11.38
C SER A 321 4.73 -5.61 -9.97
N LYS A 322 3.44 -5.39 -9.69
CA LYS A 322 2.93 -5.11 -8.35
C LYS A 322 2.65 -6.43 -7.64
N LEU A 323 3.58 -6.88 -6.82
CA LEU A 323 3.47 -8.13 -6.07
C LEU A 323 2.74 -7.93 -4.75
N ARG A 324 1.92 -8.91 -4.39
CA ARG A 324 1.24 -9.00 -3.08
C ARG A 324 1.26 -10.43 -2.58
N ALA A 325 1.64 -10.61 -1.33
CA ALA A 325 1.77 -11.92 -0.69
C ALA A 325 1.08 -11.95 0.67
N THR A 326 0.35 -13.03 0.95
CA THR A 326 -0.34 -13.25 2.23
C THR A 326 -0.23 -14.71 2.65
N PHE A 327 -0.97 -15.11 3.70
CA PHE A 327 -1.14 -16.52 4.06
C PHE A 327 -2.07 -17.25 3.06
N TYR A 328 -3.06 -16.54 2.53
CA TYR A 328 -4.18 -17.12 1.80
C TYR A 328 -4.06 -17.00 0.29
N GLY A 329 -2.93 -16.56 -0.22
CA GLY A 329 -2.66 -16.45 -1.64
C GLY A 329 -1.66 -15.37 -1.95
N ASN A 330 -1.08 -15.48 -3.11
CA ASN A 330 -0.12 -14.54 -3.66
C ASN A 330 -0.57 -14.11 -5.04
N GLY A 331 -0.21 -12.92 -5.45
CA GLY A 331 -0.52 -12.44 -6.78
C GLY A 331 0.37 -11.28 -7.21
N ALA A 332 0.43 -11.11 -8.51
CA ALA A 332 1.17 -10.03 -9.13
C ALA A 332 0.40 -9.47 -10.32
N ILE A 333 0.34 -8.16 -10.43
CA ILE A 333 -0.12 -7.46 -11.63
C ILE A 333 1.12 -7.08 -12.42
N LYS A 334 1.22 -7.57 -13.65
CA LYS A 334 2.30 -7.22 -14.57
C LYS A 334 2.07 -5.85 -15.22
N THR A 335 3.09 -5.28 -15.84
CA THR A 335 3.02 -3.98 -16.52
C THR A 335 2.05 -3.96 -17.70
N ASP A 336 1.74 -5.12 -18.27
CA ASP A 336 0.72 -5.31 -19.32
C ASP A 336 -0.72 -5.34 -18.77
N GLY A 337 -0.89 -5.14 -17.45
CA GLY A 337 -2.19 -5.16 -16.77
C GLY A 337 -2.76 -6.56 -16.54
N THR A 338 -2.01 -7.64 -16.77
CA THR A 338 -2.45 -9.00 -16.45
C THR A 338 -2.25 -9.31 -14.98
N LEU A 339 -3.24 -9.98 -14.36
CA LEU A 339 -3.20 -10.41 -12.96
C LEU A 339 -2.93 -11.91 -12.89
N TRP A 340 -1.90 -12.30 -12.15
CA TRP A 340 -1.47 -13.66 -11.90
C TRP A 340 -1.57 -14.00 -10.42
N VAL A 341 -2.07 -15.20 -10.09
CA VAL A 341 -2.32 -15.64 -8.72
C VAL A 341 -1.81 -17.06 -8.48
N TRP A 342 -1.34 -17.37 -7.27
CA TRP A 342 -0.87 -18.69 -6.85
C TRP A 342 -0.89 -18.88 -5.34
N GLY A 343 -0.67 -20.11 -4.87
CA GLY A 343 -0.62 -20.49 -3.47
C GLY A 343 -1.94 -21.11 -2.97
N PHE A 344 -2.28 -20.81 -1.75
CA PHE A 344 -3.44 -21.34 -1.03
C PHE A 344 -4.78 -20.87 -1.65
N ASN A 345 -5.79 -21.76 -1.75
CA ASN A 345 -7.07 -21.46 -2.40
C ASN A 345 -8.29 -22.21 -1.81
N THR A 346 -8.25 -22.64 -0.55
CA THR A 346 -9.38 -23.46 -0.02
C THR A 346 -10.70 -22.71 0.08
N ASP A 347 -10.67 -21.39 0.15
CA ASP A 347 -11.84 -20.53 0.27
C ASP A 347 -12.08 -19.68 -0.99
N GLY A 348 -11.60 -20.13 -2.17
CA GLY A 348 -11.70 -19.38 -3.42
C GLY A 348 -10.82 -18.14 -3.46
N ASN A 349 -9.79 -18.08 -2.64
CA ASN A 349 -8.92 -16.92 -2.43
C ASN A 349 -8.25 -16.43 -3.72
N LEU A 350 -7.97 -17.34 -4.66
CA LEU A 350 -7.31 -17.02 -5.92
C LEU A 350 -8.25 -16.45 -6.99
N GLY A 351 -9.58 -16.50 -6.79
CA GLY A 351 -10.53 -15.94 -7.75
C GLY A 351 -10.67 -16.73 -9.07
N LEU A 352 -10.29 -18.00 -9.07
CA LEU A 352 -10.26 -18.86 -10.27
C LEU A 352 -11.56 -19.67 -10.49
N GLY A 353 -12.61 -19.41 -9.69
CA GLY A 353 -13.88 -20.15 -9.76
C GLY A 353 -13.84 -21.51 -9.08
N ASP A 354 -12.76 -21.86 -8.40
CA ASP A 354 -12.56 -23.12 -7.70
C ASP A 354 -11.87 -22.94 -6.34
N SER A 355 -11.59 -24.03 -5.63
CA SER A 355 -10.85 -24.07 -4.38
C SER A 355 -9.54 -24.85 -4.47
N ILE A 356 -8.96 -24.99 -5.67
CA ILE A 356 -7.75 -25.76 -5.91
C ILE A 356 -6.51 -24.88 -5.72
N ARG A 357 -5.57 -25.31 -4.86
CA ARG A 357 -4.28 -24.64 -4.66
C ARG A 357 -3.45 -24.65 -5.95
N ARG A 358 -2.70 -23.58 -6.18
CA ARG A 358 -1.82 -23.44 -7.36
C ARG A 358 -0.37 -23.31 -6.92
N SER A 359 0.48 -24.24 -7.35
CA SER A 359 1.94 -24.17 -7.13
C SER A 359 2.69 -23.41 -8.23
N SER A 360 1.96 -22.92 -9.23
CA SER A 360 2.47 -22.06 -10.32
C SER A 360 1.53 -20.89 -10.50
N PRO A 361 2.00 -19.71 -10.94
CA PRO A 361 1.15 -18.59 -11.30
C PRO A 361 0.11 -18.95 -12.38
N VAL A 362 -1.16 -18.61 -12.13
CA VAL A 362 -2.29 -18.76 -13.07
C VAL A 362 -2.90 -17.38 -13.29
N GLN A 363 -3.19 -17.05 -14.55
CA GLN A 363 -3.76 -15.75 -14.90
C GLN A 363 -5.26 -15.70 -14.61
N ILE A 364 -5.70 -14.60 -13.97
CA ILE A 364 -7.12 -14.20 -13.94
C ILE A 364 -7.43 -13.48 -15.25
N PRO A 365 -8.56 -13.77 -15.91
CA PRO A 365 -8.92 -13.14 -17.18
C PRO A 365 -8.96 -11.61 -17.11
N GLY A 366 -8.44 -10.95 -18.15
CA GLY A 366 -8.38 -9.50 -18.29
C GLY A 366 -6.96 -8.93 -18.25
N THR A 367 -6.84 -7.71 -18.78
CA THR A 367 -5.54 -7.01 -18.99
C THR A 367 -5.58 -5.56 -18.50
N THR A 368 -6.56 -5.19 -17.67
CA THR A 368 -6.73 -3.83 -17.15
C THR A 368 -6.62 -3.75 -15.64
N TRP A 369 -6.08 -4.78 -15.02
CA TRP A 369 -5.87 -4.81 -13.57
C TRP A 369 -4.81 -3.77 -13.16
N LYS A 370 -5.11 -2.97 -12.10
CA LYS A 370 -4.29 -1.81 -11.71
C LYS A 370 -3.68 -1.95 -10.32
N GLU A 371 -4.50 -2.27 -9.32
CA GLU A 371 -4.08 -2.44 -7.93
C GLU A 371 -4.57 -3.77 -7.38
N LEU A 372 -3.83 -4.34 -6.43
CA LEU A 372 -4.17 -5.59 -5.75
C LEU A 372 -3.92 -5.43 -4.26
N ALA A 373 -4.87 -5.87 -3.45
CA ALA A 373 -4.76 -6.02 -2.02
C ALA A 373 -5.37 -7.35 -1.58
N TRP A 374 -4.93 -7.89 -0.46
CA TRP A 374 -5.56 -9.02 0.21
C TRP A 374 -5.86 -8.68 1.66
N ASN A 375 -7.06 -9.02 2.14
CA ASN A 375 -7.33 -8.94 3.56
C ASN A 375 -6.74 -10.16 4.31
N THR A 376 -6.66 -10.06 5.62
CA THR A 376 -6.07 -11.10 6.49
C THR A 376 -6.75 -12.46 6.39
N TYR A 377 -7.99 -12.52 5.94
CA TYR A 377 -8.82 -13.72 5.86
C TYR A 377 -9.05 -14.20 4.42
N GLY A 378 -8.18 -13.79 3.51
CA GLY A 378 -8.10 -14.34 2.17
C GLY A 378 -8.99 -13.68 1.13
N GLY A 379 -9.70 -12.59 1.46
CA GLY A 379 -10.41 -11.81 0.45
C GLY A 379 -9.43 -10.97 -0.37
N ALA A 380 -9.44 -11.11 -1.68
CA ALA A 380 -8.68 -10.28 -2.60
C ALA A 380 -9.52 -9.10 -3.11
N ILE A 381 -8.88 -7.96 -3.27
CA ILE A 381 -9.47 -6.71 -3.72
C ILE A 381 -8.58 -6.14 -4.80
N THR A 382 -9.15 -5.69 -5.90
CA THR A 382 -8.40 -5.13 -7.02
C THR A 382 -9.17 -4.00 -7.68
N THR A 383 -8.47 -3.04 -8.26
CA THR A 383 -9.05 -2.04 -9.16
C THR A 383 -8.57 -2.28 -10.58
N LYS A 384 -9.35 -1.78 -11.53
CA LYS A 384 -8.98 -1.72 -12.94
C LYS A 384 -8.71 -0.28 -13.37
N THR A 385 -8.09 -0.12 -14.54
CA THR A 385 -7.76 1.19 -15.12
C THR A 385 -8.98 2.03 -15.47
N ASP A 386 -10.14 1.39 -15.65
CA ASP A 386 -11.45 2.03 -15.87
C ASP A 386 -12.11 2.54 -14.56
N GLY A 387 -11.42 2.41 -13.42
CA GLY A 387 -11.92 2.82 -12.12
C GLY A 387 -12.89 1.84 -11.47
N THR A 388 -13.16 0.69 -12.06
CA THR A 388 -13.96 -0.36 -11.42
C THR A 388 -13.16 -1.08 -10.34
N MET A 389 -13.86 -1.56 -9.30
CA MET A 389 -13.27 -2.33 -8.21
C MET A 389 -13.90 -3.71 -8.13
N TRP A 390 -13.08 -4.72 -7.92
CA TRP A 390 -13.47 -6.13 -7.90
C TRP A 390 -12.98 -6.81 -6.63
N ILE A 391 -13.78 -7.74 -6.11
CA ILE A 391 -13.47 -8.43 -4.87
C ILE A 391 -13.88 -9.91 -4.95
N TRP A 392 -13.16 -10.80 -4.28
CA TRP A 392 -13.46 -12.23 -4.20
C TRP A 392 -12.74 -12.90 -3.03
N GLY A 393 -13.03 -14.18 -2.81
CA GLY A 393 -12.34 -15.07 -1.88
C GLY A 393 -12.63 -14.82 -0.41
N GLY A 394 -12.03 -15.64 0.41
CA GLY A 394 -11.98 -15.49 1.86
C GLY A 394 -13.31 -15.56 2.60
N TYR A 395 -13.20 -15.30 3.89
CA TYR A 395 -14.36 -15.20 4.77
C TYR A 395 -15.17 -13.95 4.49
N ASN A 396 -16.49 -14.08 4.31
CA ASN A 396 -17.44 -12.95 4.20
C ASN A 396 -18.47 -12.89 5.32
N SER A 397 -18.25 -13.57 6.42
CA SER A 397 -19.21 -13.64 7.55
C SER A 397 -19.50 -12.27 8.19
N GLN A 398 -18.67 -11.27 7.98
CA GLN A 398 -18.81 -9.91 8.48
C GLN A 398 -19.07 -8.88 7.37
N GLY A 399 -19.40 -9.32 6.14
CA GLY A 399 -19.63 -8.44 5.00
C GLY A 399 -18.36 -7.77 4.44
N GLN A 400 -17.18 -8.34 4.71
CA GLN A 400 -15.90 -7.75 4.31
C GLN A 400 -15.67 -7.69 2.79
N LEU A 401 -16.48 -8.41 2.01
CA LEU A 401 -16.50 -8.32 0.54
C LEU A 401 -17.36 -7.14 0.02
N GLY A 402 -18.05 -6.38 0.87
CA GLY A 402 -18.71 -5.15 0.47
C GLY A 402 -19.87 -5.29 -0.52
N GLN A 403 -20.43 -6.51 -0.69
CA GLN A 403 -21.48 -6.82 -1.65
C GLN A 403 -22.90 -6.69 -1.07
N ASN A 404 -23.03 -6.07 0.11
CA ASN A 404 -24.28 -5.99 0.88
C ASN A 404 -24.85 -7.36 1.27
N ASP A 405 -24.02 -8.39 1.27
CA ASP A 405 -24.34 -9.74 1.69
C ASP A 405 -23.20 -10.39 2.47
N ARG A 406 -23.33 -11.68 2.78
CA ARG A 406 -22.30 -12.51 3.44
C ARG A 406 -21.90 -13.73 2.62
N THR A 407 -22.18 -13.71 1.33
CA THR A 407 -21.82 -14.78 0.38
C THR A 407 -20.32 -14.75 0.11
N GLN A 408 -19.69 -15.93 0.04
CA GLN A 408 -18.31 -16.08 -0.43
C GLN A 408 -18.31 -16.20 -1.95
N TYR A 409 -17.37 -15.55 -2.59
CA TYR A 409 -17.21 -15.54 -4.04
C TYR A 409 -15.86 -16.11 -4.44
N SER A 410 -15.84 -17.22 -5.17
CA SER A 410 -14.59 -17.82 -5.70
C SER A 410 -14.14 -17.22 -7.04
N SER A 411 -14.90 -16.25 -7.56
CA SER A 411 -14.58 -15.49 -8.79
C SER A 411 -14.72 -13.99 -8.52
N PRO A 412 -14.04 -13.11 -9.25
CA PRO A 412 -14.16 -11.67 -9.10
C PRO A 412 -15.61 -11.17 -9.26
N VAL A 413 -16.10 -10.40 -8.29
CA VAL A 413 -17.40 -9.70 -8.31
C VAL A 413 -17.15 -8.20 -8.16
N GLN A 414 -17.84 -7.39 -8.96
CA GLN A 414 -17.66 -5.95 -8.97
C GLN A 414 -18.36 -5.28 -7.78
N ILE A 415 -17.63 -4.35 -7.12
CA ILE A 415 -18.21 -3.38 -6.19
C ILE A 415 -18.83 -2.24 -7.00
N PRO A 416 -20.05 -1.79 -6.69
CA PRO A 416 -20.67 -0.68 -7.43
C PRO A 416 -19.82 0.60 -7.48
N GLY A 417 -19.81 1.26 -8.65
CA GLY A 417 -19.11 2.51 -8.89
C GLY A 417 -17.86 2.35 -9.76
N THR A 418 -17.37 3.47 -10.29
CA THR A 418 -16.30 3.51 -11.30
C THR A 418 -15.17 4.49 -11.00
N ASP A 419 -15.16 5.14 -9.83
CA ASP A 419 -14.16 6.15 -9.48
C ASP A 419 -13.15 5.64 -8.44
N TRP A 420 -13.01 4.33 -8.30
CA TRP A 420 -12.10 3.72 -7.37
C TRP A 420 -10.64 3.85 -7.84
N ASP A 421 -9.78 4.40 -6.99
CA ASP A 421 -8.38 4.68 -7.31
C ASP A 421 -7.44 3.62 -6.78
N THR A 422 -7.33 3.51 -5.47
CA THR A 422 -6.45 2.55 -4.79
C THR A 422 -7.17 1.81 -3.68
N VAL A 423 -6.70 0.63 -3.36
CA VAL A 423 -7.29 -0.26 -2.36
C VAL A 423 -6.25 -0.70 -1.35
N SER A 424 -6.70 -0.96 -0.14
CA SER A 424 -5.94 -1.58 0.93
C SER A 424 -6.88 -2.39 1.82
N SER A 425 -6.36 -3.06 2.83
CA SER A 425 -7.15 -3.87 3.74
C SER A 425 -6.61 -3.82 5.16
N PHE A 426 -7.42 -4.24 6.10
CA PHE A 426 -7.02 -4.51 7.49
C PHE A 426 -7.83 -5.71 7.99
N GLY A 427 -7.30 -6.53 8.89
CA GLY A 427 -8.01 -7.63 9.53
C GLY A 427 -9.25 -8.15 8.78
N TYR A 428 -10.42 -7.85 9.31
CA TYR A 428 -11.74 -8.18 8.73
C TYR A 428 -12.36 -7.05 7.91
N GLY A 429 -11.56 -6.16 7.32
CA GLY A 429 -12.11 -5.02 6.59
C GLY A 429 -11.29 -4.61 5.38
N THR A 430 -11.89 -3.73 4.63
CA THR A 430 -11.34 -3.16 3.40
C THR A 430 -11.34 -1.65 3.47
N MET A 431 -10.34 -1.03 2.86
CA MET A 431 -10.24 0.40 2.62
C MET A 431 -10.07 0.66 1.13
N ALA A 432 -10.71 1.70 0.64
CA ALA A 432 -10.55 2.15 -0.74
C ALA A 432 -10.53 3.68 -0.82
N ILE A 433 -9.75 4.19 -1.74
CA ILE A 433 -9.77 5.60 -2.11
C ILE A 433 -10.65 5.76 -3.34
N LYS A 434 -11.58 6.71 -3.27
CA LYS A 434 -12.41 7.13 -4.38
C LYS A 434 -12.01 8.54 -4.81
N LYS A 435 -11.83 8.74 -6.11
CA LYS A 435 -11.64 10.06 -6.70
C LYS A 435 -13.01 10.70 -6.86
N VAL A 436 -13.18 11.90 -6.37
CA VAL A 436 -14.40 12.70 -6.58
C VAL A 436 -14.00 13.94 -7.36
N ASN A 437 -14.51 14.06 -8.57
CA ASN A 437 -14.37 15.29 -9.32
C ASN A 437 -15.20 16.36 -8.61
N PRO A 438 -14.65 17.51 -8.28
CA PRO A 438 -15.39 18.58 -7.59
C PRO A 438 -16.53 19.18 -8.46
N ASN A 439 -16.52 18.94 -9.77
CA ASN A 439 -17.58 19.30 -10.69
C ASN A 439 -18.01 18.07 -11.50
N PRO A 440 -19.22 17.52 -11.28
CA PRO A 440 -19.78 16.46 -12.11
C PRO A 440 -20.15 16.96 -13.53
#